data_05e5424d34e5a1e0cff44af12de0dc33
#
_entry.id   05e5424d34e5a1e0cff44af12de0dc33
#
_cell.length_a   1.000
_cell.length_b   1.000
_cell.length_c   1.000
_cell.angle_alpha   90.00
_cell.angle_beta   90.00
_cell.angle_gamma   90.00
#
_symmetry.space_group_name_H-M   'P 1'
#
loop_
_entity.id
_entity.type
_entity.pdbx_description
1 polymer ?
#
loop_
_entity_poly.entity_id
_entity_poly.type
_entity_poly.pdbx_seq_one_letter_code
_entity_poly.pdbx_strand_id
1 'polypeptide(L)'
;MAKADFKLPDEFLTKLSRLGRDTDSVAEKVLEAGGQVVLAKGQSNLAAVIGSGTKYDSRSTGELAQSLGLSPVKLNREGNHDIKIGFSEPRSDGGSNAKLANILEYGKHGQPAKPFLKPAKSASKAECIRVMEQTLKEEVEKL
;
A
#
# COMPACT_ATOMS: atom_id res chain seq x y z
N MET A 1 -12.81 -17.87 32.96
CA MET A 1 -11.87 -17.72 31.83
C MET A 1 -10.72 -18.70 32.03
N ALA A 2 -10.53 -19.59 31.07
CA ALA A 2 -9.44 -20.56 31.15
C ALA A 2 -8.10 -19.86 30.93
N LYS A 3 -7.16 -20.19 31.77
CA LYS A 3 -5.80 -19.66 31.70
C LYS A 3 -4.84 -20.82 31.46
N ALA A 4 -3.97 -20.66 30.46
CA ALA A 4 -2.93 -21.65 30.21
C ALA A 4 -1.56 -20.97 30.33
N ASP A 5 -0.68 -21.56 31.13
CA ASP A 5 0.67 -21.06 31.27
C ASP A 5 1.61 -21.85 30.38
N PHE A 6 2.37 -21.13 29.55
CA PHE A 6 3.36 -21.74 28.68
C PHE A 6 4.75 -21.26 29.04
N LYS A 7 5.70 -22.19 29.08
CA LYS A 7 7.10 -21.82 29.17
C LYS A 7 7.70 -21.86 27.77
N LEU A 8 8.09 -20.70 27.28
CA LEU A 8 8.70 -20.57 25.97
C LEU A 8 10.22 -20.79 26.06
N PRO A 9 10.86 -21.32 25.00
CA PRO A 9 12.31 -21.45 24.97
C PRO A 9 13.00 -20.09 25.14
N ASP A 10 14.13 -20.07 25.85
CA ASP A 10 14.89 -18.85 26.11
C ASP A 10 15.30 -18.14 24.82
N GLU A 11 15.66 -18.90 23.81
CA GLU A 11 16.01 -18.36 22.51
C GLU A 11 14.85 -17.58 21.88
N PHE A 12 13.63 -18.12 21.99
CA PHE A 12 12.42 -17.46 21.50
C PHE A 12 12.12 -16.18 22.28
N LEU A 13 12.27 -16.23 23.61
CA LEU A 13 12.08 -15.06 24.48
C LEU A 13 13.09 -13.96 24.14
N THR A 14 14.33 -14.33 23.86
CA THR A 14 15.36 -13.38 23.44
C THR A 14 14.99 -12.70 22.12
N LYS A 15 14.51 -13.47 21.16
CA LYS A 15 14.05 -12.93 19.88
C LYS A 15 12.86 -11.99 20.04
N LEU A 16 11.88 -12.37 20.87
CA LEU A 16 10.74 -11.50 21.17
C LEU A 16 11.17 -10.19 21.83
N SER A 17 12.13 -10.24 22.74
CA SER A 17 12.67 -9.05 23.40
C SER A 17 13.36 -8.12 22.39
N ARG A 18 14.13 -8.67 21.48
CA ARG A 18 14.78 -7.91 20.41
C ARG A 18 13.76 -7.32 19.45
N LEU A 19 12.75 -8.10 19.08
CA LEU A 19 11.65 -7.62 18.25
C LEU A 19 10.95 -6.43 18.91
N GLY A 20 10.69 -6.52 20.22
CA GLY A 20 10.07 -5.43 20.97
C GLY A 20 10.86 -4.12 20.90
N ARG A 21 12.21 -4.19 20.88
CA ARG A 21 13.08 -3.02 20.75
C ARG A 21 13.12 -2.48 19.32
N ASP A 22 13.00 -3.36 18.33
CA ASP A 22 13.14 -3.01 16.92
C ASP A 22 11.79 -3.01 16.19
N THR A 23 10.67 -2.99 16.94
CA THR A 23 9.32 -3.09 16.39
C THR A 23 9.06 -2.06 15.29
N ASP A 24 9.46 -0.81 15.51
CA ASP A 24 9.21 0.26 14.53
C ASP A 24 9.92 -0.02 13.21
N SER A 25 11.18 -0.45 13.27
CA SER A 25 11.97 -0.77 12.08
C SER A 25 11.40 -1.99 11.34
N VAL A 26 11.01 -3.03 12.06
CA VAL A 26 10.42 -4.24 11.48
C VAL A 26 9.07 -3.92 10.83
N ALA A 27 8.21 -3.16 11.53
CA ALA A 27 6.90 -2.75 11.01
C ALA A 27 7.06 -1.94 9.72
N GLU A 28 8.01 -1.03 9.68
CA GLU A 28 8.30 -0.22 8.50
C GLU A 28 8.66 -1.09 7.30
N LYS A 29 9.57 -2.05 7.48
CA LYS A 29 9.99 -2.95 6.41
C LYS A 29 8.86 -3.85 5.92
N VAL A 30 8.06 -4.38 6.83
CA VAL A 30 6.93 -5.25 6.51
C VAL A 30 5.88 -4.48 5.70
N LEU A 31 5.52 -3.28 6.16
CA LEU A 31 4.53 -2.46 5.48
C LEU A 31 5.02 -1.97 4.12
N GLU A 32 6.27 -1.59 4.00
CA GLU A 32 6.85 -1.19 2.71
C GLU A 32 6.82 -2.36 1.72
N ALA A 33 7.19 -3.56 2.15
CA ALA A 33 7.18 -4.75 1.29
C ALA A 33 5.77 -5.07 0.80
N GLY A 34 4.79 -5.07 1.69
CA GLY A 34 3.38 -5.28 1.33
C GLY A 34 2.83 -4.17 0.45
N GLY A 35 3.15 -2.93 0.79
CA GLY A 35 2.74 -1.76 0.04
C GLY A 35 3.24 -1.76 -1.40
N GLN A 36 4.47 -2.20 -1.63
CA GLN A 36 5.04 -2.29 -2.98
C GLN A 36 4.26 -3.26 -3.87
N VAL A 37 3.76 -4.36 -3.32
CA VAL A 37 2.94 -5.33 -4.08
C VAL A 37 1.65 -4.66 -4.56
N VAL A 38 0.94 -3.97 -3.66
CA VAL A 38 -0.30 -3.27 -4.01
C VAL A 38 -0.03 -2.10 -4.96
N LEU A 39 1.03 -1.34 -4.71
CA LEU A 39 1.42 -0.22 -5.55
C LEU A 39 1.70 -0.65 -6.99
N ALA A 40 2.47 -1.71 -7.18
CA ALA A 40 2.79 -2.22 -8.51
C ALA A 40 1.52 -2.60 -9.28
N LYS A 41 0.57 -3.26 -8.61
CA LYS A 41 -0.72 -3.61 -9.22
C LYS A 41 -1.55 -2.37 -9.52
N GLY A 42 -1.57 -1.40 -8.60
CA GLY A 42 -2.27 -0.12 -8.80
C GLY A 42 -1.71 0.66 -9.99
N GLN A 43 -0.40 0.74 -10.11
CA GLN A 43 0.28 1.39 -11.23
C GLN A 43 -0.04 0.71 -12.56
N SER A 44 -0.01 -0.63 -12.59
CA SER A 44 -0.34 -1.42 -13.76
C SER A 44 -1.80 -1.19 -14.19
N ASN A 45 -2.74 -1.24 -13.23
CA ASN A 45 -4.15 -1.01 -13.50
C ASN A 45 -4.41 0.43 -13.97
N LEU A 46 -3.76 1.40 -13.35
CA LEU A 46 -3.91 2.80 -13.74
C LEU A 46 -3.43 3.03 -15.18
N ALA A 47 -2.29 2.47 -15.54
CA ALA A 47 -1.77 2.55 -16.90
C ALA A 47 -2.76 1.95 -17.93
N ALA A 48 -3.44 0.87 -17.55
CA ALA A 48 -4.42 0.22 -18.42
C ALA A 48 -5.69 1.03 -18.61
N VAL A 49 -6.12 1.83 -17.61
CA VAL A 49 -7.37 2.61 -17.71
C VAL A 49 -7.17 4.02 -18.23
N ILE A 50 -5.97 4.59 -18.16
CA ILE A 50 -5.70 5.93 -18.70
C ILE A 50 -5.91 5.91 -20.22
N GLY A 51 -6.83 6.77 -20.69
CA GLY A 51 -7.13 6.91 -22.10
C GLY A 51 -7.96 5.78 -22.71
N SER A 52 -8.33 4.76 -21.92
CA SER A 52 -9.15 3.65 -22.42
C SER A 52 -10.61 4.08 -22.57
N GLY A 53 -11.30 3.61 -23.62
CA GLY A 53 -12.72 3.89 -23.84
C GLY A 53 -13.05 5.36 -24.03
N THR A 54 -12.08 6.19 -24.39
CA THR A 54 -12.31 7.61 -24.67
C THR A 54 -12.69 7.84 -26.14
N LYS A 55 -13.52 8.86 -26.38
CA LYS A 55 -13.94 9.24 -27.72
C LYS A 55 -12.78 9.87 -28.53
N TYR A 56 -11.86 10.50 -27.85
CA TYR A 56 -10.70 11.19 -28.44
C TYR A 56 -9.41 10.61 -27.88
N ASP A 57 -8.30 10.86 -28.55
CA ASP A 57 -6.98 10.45 -28.08
C ASP A 57 -6.71 11.00 -26.67
N SER A 58 -6.04 10.20 -25.88
CA SER A 58 -5.67 10.59 -24.52
C SER A 58 -4.69 11.77 -24.54
N ARG A 59 -4.95 12.75 -23.67
CA ARG A 59 -4.04 13.87 -23.44
C ARG A 59 -3.16 13.64 -22.20
N SER A 60 -3.04 12.40 -21.78
CA SER A 60 -2.25 12.06 -20.60
C SER A 60 -0.77 12.39 -20.81
N THR A 61 -0.18 13.09 -19.85
CA THR A 61 1.25 13.38 -19.82
C THR A 61 2.03 12.34 -19.04
N GLY A 62 1.33 11.36 -18.42
CA GLY A 62 1.92 10.40 -17.50
C GLY A 62 2.09 10.92 -16.08
N GLU A 63 1.76 12.18 -15.83
CA GLU A 63 1.95 12.81 -14.52
C GLU A 63 1.12 12.14 -13.43
N LEU A 64 -0.15 11.78 -13.72
CA LEU A 64 -1.00 11.07 -12.79
C LEU A 64 -0.40 9.72 -12.41
N ALA A 65 0.03 8.94 -13.38
CA ALA A 65 0.64 7.63 -13.14
C ALA A 65 1.93 7.76 -12.32
N GLN A 66 2.76 8.75 -12.60
CA GLN A 66 4.00 8.99 -11.89
C GLN A 66 3.79 9.50 -10.46
N SER A 67 2.65 10.13 -10.19
CA SER A 67 2.33 10.66 -8.87
C SER A 67 1.84 9.60 -7.88
N LEU A 68 1.46 8.41 -8.37
CA LEU A 68 1.01 7.32 -7.50
C LEU A 68 2.20 6.70 -6.80
N GLY A 69 2.14 6.65 -5.48
CA GLY A 69 3.22 6.12 -4.67
C GLY A 69 2.78 5.75 -3.27
N LEU A 70 3.77 5.39 -2.45
CA LEU A 70 3.56 5.05 -1.04
C LEU A 70 3.95 6.24 -0.16
N SER A 71 3.17 6.45 0.90
CA SER A 71 3.55 7.40 1.95
C SER A 71 4.64 6.79 2.83
N PRO A 72 5.37 7.61 3.62
CA PRO A 72 6.19 7.07 4.71
C PRO A 72 5.32 6.33 5.72
N VAL A 73 5.90 5.33 6.38
CA VAL A 73 5.21 4.62 7.47
C VAL A 73 5.10 5.57 8.65
N LYS A 74 3.91 5.68 9.22
CA LYS A 74 3.61 6.56 10.35
C LYS A 74 2.75 5.84 11.38
N LEU A 75 2.77 6.34 12.61
CA LEU A 75 1.82 5.93 13.63
C LEU A 75 0.50 6.68 13.43
N ASN A 76 -0.61 5.95 13.43
CA ASN A 76 -1.93 6.56 13.35
C ASN A 76 -2.42 6.96 14.76
N ARG A 77 -3.66 7.49 14.85
CA ARG A 77 -4.24 7.95 16.13
C ARG A 77 -4.39 6.81 17.15
N GLU A 78 -4.51 5.58 16.68
CA GLU A 78 -4.67 4.40 17.52
C GLU A 78 -3.33 3.78 17.96
N GLY A 79 -2.21 4.38 17.54
CA GLY A 79 -0.87 3.90 17.85
C GLY A 79 -0.40 2.77 16.95
N ASN A 80 -1.11 2.47 15.88
CA ASN A 80 -0.72 1.45 14.92
C ASN A 80 0.12 2.06 13.79
N HIS A 81 1.06 1.27 13.28
CA HIS A 81 1.81 1.66 12.09
C HIS A 81 0.93 1.55 10.87
N ASP A 82 0.97 2.53 10.00
CA ASP A 82 0.25 2.49 8.73
C ASP A 82 1.10 3.05 7.58
N ILE A 83 0.76 2.62 6.37
CA ILE A 83 1.29 3.14 5.13
C ILE A 83 0.11 3.37 4.18
N LYS A 84 0.19 4.41 3.37
CA LYS A 84 -0.88 4.77 2.46
C LYS A 84 -0.40 4.76 1.03
N ILE A 85 -1.27 4.34 0.11
CA ILE A 85 -1.08 4.49 -1.31
C ILE A 85 -1.84 5.74 -1.72
N GLY A 86 -1.19 6.65 -2.41
CA GLY A 86 -1.81 7.90 -2.79
C GLY A 86 -1.05 8.62 -3.87
N PHE A 87 -1.49 9.83 -4.15
CA PHE A 87 -0.97 10.66 -5.21
C PHE A 87 -0.25 11.87 -4.65
N SER A 88 0.93 12.16 -5.20
CA SER A 88 1.67 13.37 -4.83
C SER A 88 1.06 14.60 -5.51
N GLU A 89 1.08 15.71 -4.80
CA GLU A 89 0.54 17.01 -5.22
C GLU A 89 1.62 18.08 -5.14
N PRO A 90 1.47 19.20 -5.83
CA PRO A 90 0.45 19.52 -6.82
C PRO A 90 0.78 19.00 -8.24
N ARG A 91 -0.21 19.08 -9.15
CA ARG A 91 0.05 18.88 -10.57
C ARG A 91 0.68 20.14 -11.17
N SER A 92 1.45 19.95 -12.24
CA SER A 92 2.08 21.06 -12.97
C SER A 92 1.07 22.03 -13.60
N ASP A 93 -0.15 21.54 -13.90
CA ASP A 93 -1.23 22.34 -14.47
C ASP A 93 -2.10 23.06 -13.44
N GLY A 94 -1.74 22.99 -12.17
CA GLY A 94 -2.50 23.58 -11.07
C GLY A 94 -3.68 22.76 -10.59
N GLY A 95 -3.94 21.60 -11.21
CA GLY A 95 -4.99 20.68 -10.78
C GLY A 95 -4.56 19.80 -9.62
N SER A 96 -5.40 18.80 -9.31
CA SER A 96 -5.15 17.83 -8.25
C SER A 96 -5.10 16.41 -8.82
N ASN A 97 -4.01 15.69 -8.56
CA ASN A 97 -3.86 14.29 -8.93
C ASN A 97 -4.87 13.41 -8.17
N ALA A 98 -5.06 13.67 -6.88
CA ALA A 98 -6.02 12.91 -6.06
C ALA A 98 -7.46 13.08 -6.59
N LYS A 99 -7.83 14.29 -6.97
CA LYS A 99 -9.15 14.57 -7.52
C LYS A 99 -9.37 13.87 -8.86
N LEU A 100 -8.37 13.90 -9.73
CA LEU A 100 -8.42 13.23 -11.02
C LEU A 100 -8.52 11.70 -10.86
N ALA A 101 -7.74 11.14 -9.93
CA ALA A 101 -7.79 9.72 -9.61
C ALA A 101 -9.16 9.30 -9.06
N ASN A 102 -9.77 10.15 -8.24
CA ASN A 102 -11.10 9.90 -7.69
C ASN A 102 -12.16 9.85 -8.79
N ILE A 103 -12.06 10.73 -9.79
CA ILE A 103 -12.94 10.72 -10.95
C ILE A 103 -12.78 9.41 -11.75
N LEU A 104 -11.57 8.93 -11.95
CA LEU A 104 -11.34 7.65 -12.61
C LEU A 104 -11.92 6.48 -11.80
N GLU A 105 -11.67 6.44 -10.50
CA GLU A 105 -12.10 5.32 -9.63
C GLU A 105 -13.62 5.22 -9.54
N TYR A 106 -14.30 6.34 -9.33
CA TYR A 106 -15.74 6.37 -9.05
C TYR A 106 -16.60 6.95 -10.16
N GLY A 107 -16.00 7.58 -11.16
CA GLY A 107 -16.71 8.23 -12.23
C GLY A 107 -17.29 9.59 -11.83
N LYS A 108 -17.93 10.23 -12.77
CA LYS A 108 -18.68 11.49 -12.59
C LYS A 108 -19.82 11.53 -13.60
N HIS A 109 -20.65 12.57 -13.51
CA HIS A 109 -21.73 12.78 -14.48
C HIS A 109 -21.17 12.83 -15.91
N GLY A 110 -21.68 11.95 -16.76
CA GLY A 110 -21.22 11.84 -18.16
C GLY A 110 -19.94 11.04 -18.37
N GLN A 111 -19.35 10.53 -17.28
CA GLN A 111 -18.14 9.71 -17.37
C GLN A 111 -18.25 8.49 -16.45
N PRO A 112 -18.30 7.27 -17.01
CA PRO A 112 -18.38 6.05 -16.20
C PRO A 112 -17.10 5.83 -15.40
N ALA A 113 -17.22 5.13 -14.28
CA ALA A 113 -16.10 4.74 -13.45
C ALA A 113 -15.17 3.79 -14.21
N LYS A 114 -13.86 3.96 -13.98
CA LYS A 114 -12.82 3.03 -14.45
C LYS A 114 -11.94 2.69 -13.25
N PRO A 115 -12.42 1.82 -12.32
CA PRO A 115 -11.69 1.53 -11.09
C PRO A 115 -10.31 0.93 -11.37
N PHE A 116 -9.32 1.34 -10.59
CA PHE A 116 -7.96 0.81 -10.68
C PHE A 116 -7.37 0.48 -9.31
N LEU A 117 -7.68 1.23 -8.27
CA LEU A 117 -7.19 0.96 -6.91
C LEU A 117 -7.97 -0.15 -6.22
N LYS A 118 -9.29 -0.13 -6.29
CA LYS A 118 -10.12 -1.17 -5.67
C LYS A 118 -9.85 -2.55 -6.25
N PRO A 119 -9.78 -2.72 -7.59
CA PRO A 119 -9.36 -4.00 -8.17
C PRO A 119 -7.92 -4.38 -7.81
N ALA A 120 -7.00 -3.41 -7.72
CA ALA A 120 -5.63 -3.68 -7.33
C ALA A 120 -5.56 -4.23 -5.91
N LYS A 121 -6.28 -3.62 -4.98
CA LYS A 121 -6.38 -4.08 -3.59
C LYS A 121 -6.89 -5.51 -3.51
N SER A 122 -7.97 -5.81 -4.21
CA SER A 122 -8.58 -7.15 -4.20
C SER A 122 -7.67 -8.20 -4.84
N ALA A 123 -7.07 -7.89 -5.99
CA ALA A 123 -6.22 -8.83 -6.72
C ALA A 123 -4.89 -9.11 -6.04
N SER A 124 -4.34 -8.13 -5.31
CA SER A 124 -3.02 -8.24 -4.68
C SER A 124 -3.06 -8.63 -3.21
N LYS A 125 -4.24 -8.74 -2.61
CA LYS A 125 -4.40 -8.97 -1.16
C LYS A 125 -3.63 -10.21 -0.67
N ALA A 126 -3.82 -11.35 -1.33
CA ALA A 126 -3.19 -12.60 -0.92
C ALA A 126 -1.67 -12.53 -1.04
N GLU A 127 -1.16 -11.99 -2.14
CA GLU A 127 0.28 -11.82 -2.35
C GLU A 127 0.87 -10.80 -1.37
N CYS A 128 0.17 -9.71 -1.13
CA CYS A 128 0.58 -8.69 -0.16
C CYS A 128 0.79 -9.32 1.23
N ILE A 129 -0.19 -10.08 1.70
CA ILE A 129 -0.12 -10.76 2.99
C ILE A 129 1.04 -11.76 3.01
N ARG A 130 1.21 -12.55 1.96
CA ARG A 130 2.31 -13.51 1.83
C ARG A 130 3.68 -12.83 1.93
N VAL A 131 3.84 -11.73 1.21
CA VAL A 131 5.09 -10.95 1.21
C VAL A 131 5.34 -10.34 2.59
N MET A 132 4.31 -9.81 3.24
CA MET A 132 4.42 -9.25 4.59
C MET A 132 4.83 -10.32 5.61
N GLU A 133 4.21 -11.49 5.56
CA GLU A 133 4.56 -12.62 6.44
C GLU A 133 6.00 -13.09 6.22
N GLN A 134 6.41 -13.20 4.96
CA GLN A 134 7.77 -13.59 4.61
C GLN A 134 8.80 -12.55 5.12
N THR A 135 8.51 -11.28 4.92
CA THR A 135 9.38 -10.19 5.39
C THR A 135 9.50 -10.19 6.90
N LEU A 136 8.37 -10.35 7.59
CA LEU A 136 8.36 -10.44 9.06
C LEU A 136 9.20 -11.61 9.55
N LYS A 137 9.05 -12.77 8.94
CA LYS A 137 9.83 -13.95 9.28
C LYS A 137 11.33 -13.71 9.10
N GLU A 138 11.73 -13.13 7.98
CA GLU A 138 13.13 -12.80 7.69
C GLU A 138 13.71 -11.82 8.72
N GLU A 139 12.95 -10.79 9.06
CA GLU A 139 13.40 -9.78 10.03
C GLU A 139 13.50 -10.37 11.44
N VAL A 140 12.59 -11.25 11.83
CA VAL A 140 12.66 -11.94 13.12
C VAL A 140 13.85 -12.87 13.19
N GLU A 141 14.19 -13.57 12.11
CA GLU A 141 15.35 -14.46 12.05
C GLU A 141 16.69 -13.72 12.19
N LYS A 142 16.73 -12.44 11.80
CA LYS A 142 17.92 -11.59 11.92
C LYS A 142 18.17 -11.08 13.35
N LEU A 143 17.22 -11.20 14.22
CA LEU A 143 17.31 -10.67 15.59
C LEU A 143 18.25 -11.50 16.50
#